data_a8538056a3f37063a08efb5674175a06
#
_entry.id   a8538056a3f37063a08efb5674175a06
#
_cell.length_a   1.000
_cell.length_b   1.000
_cell.length_c   1.000
_cell.angle_alpha   90.00
_cell.angle_beta   90.00
_cell.angle_gamma   90.00
#
_symmetry.space_group_name_H-M   'P 1'
#
loop_
_entity.id
_entity.type
_entity.pdbx_description
1 polymer ?
#
loop_
_entity_poly.entity_id
_entity_poly.type
_entity_poly.pdbx_seq_one_letter_code
_entity_poly.pdbx_strand_id
1 'polypeptide(L)'
;MSHNSEKKNLTSFDKSYSANIFFNKPDKYREIEKLSKSNQNIITTGSNYSYAPIGFDKNSTSLDLSSFNRVLDFNVNKKEITVEAGLKIYDFLKFTLKYNLWLPQVPGYPFITLGGIVATNSHGKSCGTHGTVRKSIKNIKLFHKNNGWLNLSDYENKEIFDLTIGGFGLTGTIVSITFKLTEIESGVFETHAEEVKSFSDCYKKISNEKDRNTFTYSWNRADNLKNFGNGFIYKNKLKKNSKNNNYLRTIEQKRISNFLPLSLWNSLSLNLVNNIYYKVQKIKKRKLNEDLVQVIFPYIGRESYFKFFGPKGFIESQLLVPSNNVEVFMDEFLNIFKKHTPVITLFSLKNMQGEHKNLRFEDNSVCISFDFTNTKKNIEFMILVDKLCIKYKAIPSIIKDSRLDKKTVSACYVQYEDFKDRLKKYDSKRVYQSAISNKLGL
;
A
#
# COMPACT_ATOMS: atom_id res chain seq x y z
N MET A 1 -29.62 23.08 8.77
CA MET A 1 -29.95 21.92 7.93
C MET A 1 -29.25 20.71 8.53
N SER A 2 -30.00 19.70 8.96
CA SER A 2 -29.45 18.44 9.45
C SER A 2 -28.75 17.76 8.28
N HIS A 3 -27.43 17.60 8.34
CA HIS A 3 -26.74 16.71 7.41
C HIS A 3 -27.29 15.30 7.68
N ASN A 4 -28.16 14.81 6.80
CA ASN A 4 -28.60 13.43 6.83
C ASN A 4 -27.35 12.57 6.51
N SER A 5 -26.75 11.95 7.54
CA SER A 5 -25.77 10.93 7.33
C SER A 5 -26.44 9.74 6.65
N GLU A 6 -25.93 9.35 5.49
CA GLU A 6 -26.41 8.19 4.75
C GLU A 6 -25.95 6.91 5.45
N LYS A 7 -26.87 6.00 5.77
CA LYS A 7 -26.49 4.65 6.20
C LYS A 7 -25.98 3.87 4.99
N LYS A 8 -24.75 3.40 5.03
CA LYS A 8 -24.11 2.69 3.91
C LYS A 8 -23.39 1.45 4.43
N ASN A 9 -23.42 0.38 3.65
CA ASN A 9 -22.58 -0.78 3.90
C ASN A 9 -21.27 -0.62 3.13
N LEU A 10 -20.14 -0.64 3.86
CA LEU A 10 -18.82 -0.69 3.26
C LEU A 10 -18.19 -2.06 3.46
N THR A 11 -17.45 -2.48 2.46
CA THR A 11 -16.67 -3.72 2.47
C THR A 11 -15.21 -3.41 2.16
N SER A 12 -14.27 -4.00 2.91
CA SER A 12 -12.84 -3.90 2.62
C SER A 12 -12.52 -4.46 1.24
N PHE A 13 -11.43 -4.00 0.65
CA PHE A 13 -11.07 -4.40 -0.71
C PHE A 13 -10.79 -5.91 -0.82
N ASP A 14 -10.21 -6.52 0.21
CA ASP A 14 -9.95 -7.96 0.31
C ASP A 14 -11.19 -8.83 0.62
N LYS A 15 -12.35 -8.20 0.85
CA LYS A 15 -13.63 -8.81 1.24
C LYS A 15 -13.67 -9.45 2.63
N SER A 16 -12.67 -9.24 3.46
CA SER A 16 -12.60 -9.85 4.80
C SER A 16 -13.53 -9.20 5.83
N TYR A 17 -13.94 -7.95 5.61
CA TYR A 17 -14.74 -7.20 6.57
C TYR A 17 -15.79 -6.32 5.88
N SER A 18 -17.02 -6.36 6.39
CA SER A 18 -18.12 -5.48 5.96
C SER A 18 -18.82 -4.90 7.17
N ALA A 19 -19.20 -3.64 7.10
CA ALA A 19 -19.90 -2.97 8.18
C ALA A 19 -20.87 -1.89 7.68
N ASN A 20 -21.96 -1.70 8.42
CA ASN A 20 -22.84 -0.56 8.26
C ASN A 20 -22.25 0.66 8.96
N ILE A 21 -22.18 1.77 8.28
CA ILE A 21 -21.59 3.03 8.72
C ILE A 21 -22.56 4.19 8.54
N PHE A 22 -22.27 5.31 9.18
CA PHE A 22 -22.84 6.62 8.90
C PHE A 22 -21.92 7.37 7.94
N PHE A 23 -22.26 7.35 6.66
CA PHE A 23 -21.44 7.94 5.61
C PHE A 23 -21.76 9.42 5.45
N ASN A 24 -20.73 10.26 5.43
CA ASN A 24 -20.80 11.70 5.23
C ASN A 24 -19.78 12.12 4.18
N LYS A 25 -20.19 13.01 3.29
CA LYS A 25 -19.30 13.57 2.24
C LYS A 25 -19.31 15.09 2.32
N PRO A 26 -18.51 15.67 3.25
CA PRO A 26 -18.38 17.13 3.36
C PRO A 26 -17.74 17.72 2.09
N ASP A 27 -18.13 18.95 1.75
CA ASP A 27 -17.55 19.73 0.65
C ASP A 27 -16.90 21.04 1.12
N LYS A 28 -17.04 21.37 2.41
CA LYS A 28 -16.47 22.57 3.07
C LYS A 28 -15.70 22.20 4.34
N TYR A 29 -14.64 22.92 4.62
CA TYR A 29 -13.83 22.71 5.84
C TYR A 29 -14.63 22.82 7.12
N ARG A 30 -15.57 23.80 7.19
CA ARG A 30 -16.47 23.96 8.33
C ARG A 30 -17.37 22.74 8.58
N GLU A 31 -17.67 21.96 7.56
CA GLU A 31 -18.45 20.73 7.69
C GLU A 31 -17.65 19.60 8.28
N ILE A 32 -16.35 19.49 7.94
CA ILE A 32 -15.43 18.56 8.60
C ILE A 32 -15.44 18.84 10.11
N GLU A 33 -15.29 20.10 10.49
CA GLU A 33 -15.31 20.54 11.88
C GLU A 33 -16.65 20.22 12.56
N LYS A 34 -17.78 20.59 11.95
CA LYS A 34 -19.13 20.33 12.51
C LYS A 34 -19.37 18.84 12.68
N LEU A 35 -19.11 18.01 11.66
CA LEU A 35 -19.32 16.57 11.71
C LEU A 35 -18.41 15.90 12.73
N SER A 36 -17.17 16.35 12.84
CA SER A 36 -16.23 15.82 13.84
C SER A 36 -16.65 16.18 15.27
N LYS A 37 -17.12 17.41 15.50
CA LYS A 37 -17.57 17.84 16.85
C LYS A 37 -18.84 17.13 17.31
N SER A 38 -19.76 16.83 16.39
CA SER A 38 -21.07 16.25 16.70
C SER A 38 -21.08 14.72 16.82
N ASN A 39 -20.02 14.03 16.41
CA ASN A 39 -19.96 12.56 16.36
C ASN A 39 -18.84 11.99 17.22
N GLN A 40 -18.97 10.69 17.52
CA GLN A 40 -17.91 9.86 18.09
C GLN A 40 -17.61 8.71 17.11
N ASN A 41 -16.52 7.97 17.32
CA ASN A 41 -16.06 6.93 16.41
C ASN A 41 -15.93 7.46 14.97
N ILE A 42 -15.13 8.49 14.82
CA ILE A 42 -14.89 9.16 13.56
C ILE A 42 -13.73 8.49 12.86
N ILE A 43 -13.83 8.34 11.55
CA ILE A 43 -12.68 7.97 10.71
C ILE A 43 -12.81 8.61 9.33
N THR A 44 -11.70 9.02 8.78
CA THR A 44 -11.66 9.55 7.42
C THR A 44 -11.48 8.40 6.44
N THR A 45 -12.31 8.35 5.42
CA THR A 45 -12.15 7.39 4.32
C THR A 45 -11.70 8.11 3.05
N GLY A 46 -10.85 7.46 2.29
CA GLY A 46 -10.46 7.87 0.95
C GLY A 46 -11.19 7.02 -0.10
N SER A 47 -10.46 6.54 -1.10
CA SER A 47 -11.03 5.73 -2.20
C SER A 47 -11.41 4.29 -1.80
N ASN A 48 -11.21 3.88 -0.56
CA ASN A 48 -11.50 2.54 0.00
C ASN A 48 -10.81 1.38 -0.76
N TYR A 49 -9.54 1.57 -1.13
CA TYR A 49 -8.70 0.55 -1.77
C TYR A 49 -7.72 -0.13 -0.81
N SER A 50 -7.74 0.21 0.48
CA SER A 50 -6.98 -0.53 1.48
C SER A 50 -7.53 -1.94 1.62
N TYR A 51 -6.63 -2.93 1.70
CA TYR A 51 -7.04 -4.32 1.87
C TYR A 51 -7.62 -4.51 3.27
N ALA A 52 -6.89 -4.08 4.30
CA ALA A 52 -7.44 -4.03 5.65
C ALA A 52 -8.45 -2.88 5.85
N PRO A 53 -9.45 -3.03 6.74
CA PRO A 53 -10.49 -2.04 6.97
C PRO A 53 -10.00 -0.87 7.86
N ILE A 54 -9.15 0.00 7.29
CA ILE A 54 -8.55 1.15 7.98
C ILE A 54 -9.40 2.42 7.96
N GLY A 55 -10.38 2.54 7.04
CA GLY A 55 -11.18 3.74 6.82
C GLY A 55 -12.62 3.65 7.35
N PHE A 56 -12.99 2.58 8.06
CA PHE A 56 -14.33 2.39 8.60
C PHE A 56 -14.39 1.33 9.70
N ASP A 57 -15.48 1.35 10.47
CA ASP A 57 -15.86 0.30 11.43
C ASP A 57 -17.39 0.28 11.58
N LYS A 58 -17.92 -0.72 12.26
CA LYS A 58 -19.35 -0.86 12.57
C LYS A 58 -19.85 0.39 13.31
N ASN A 59 -20.89 1.02 12.77
CA ASN A 59 -21.51 2.22 13.28
C ASN A 59 -20.56 3.43 13.40
N SER A 60 -19.42 3.44 12.68
CA SER A 60 -18.54 4.61 12.63
C SER A 60 -19.14 5.74 11.80
N THR A 61 -18.77 6.97 12.12
CA THR A 61 -18.99 8.14 11.28
C THR A 61 -17.83 8.25 10.31
N SER A 62 -18.04 7.83 9.07
CA SER A 62 -17.01 7.89 8.03
C SER A 62 -17.11 9.18 7.24
N LEU A 63 -16.01 9.94 7.17
CA LEU A 63 -15.88 11.18 6.42
C LEU A 63 -15.17 10.91 5.09
N ASP A 64 -15.91 10.94 3.98
CA ASP A 64 -15.35 10.84 2.63
C ASP A 64 -14.87 12.22 2.14
N LEU A 65 -13.56 12.36 1.99
CA LEU A 65 -12.94 13.61 1.54
C LEU A 65 -12.79 13.73 0.01
N SER A 66 -13.48 12.94 -0.78
CA SER A 66 -13.34 12.98 -2.25
C SER A 66 -13.73 14.33 -2.88
N SER A 67 -14.48 15.19 -2.17
CA SER A 67 -14.77 16.58 -2.59
C SER A 67 -13.58 17.53 -2.39
N PHE A 68 -12.61 17.15 -1.53
CA PHE A 68 -11.39 17.92 -1.27
C PHE A 68 -10.27 17.43 -2.19
N ASN A 69 -10.29 17.86 -3.45
CA ASN A 69 -9.45 17.31 -4.50
C ASN A 69 -8.70 18.38 -5.31
N ARG A 70 -8.46 19.56 -4.71
CA ARG A 70 -7.80 20.70 -5.37
C ARG A 70 -6.31 20.72 -5.12
N VAL A 71 -5.57 21.31 -6.07
CA VAL A 71 -4.23 21.86 -5.85
C VAL A 71 -4.41 23.23 -5.20
N LEU A 72 -3.83 23.43 -4.02
CA LEU A 72 -3.97 24.66 -3.23
C LEU A 72 -2.82 25.65 -3.48
N ASP A 73 -1.60 25.12 -3.65
CA ASP A 73 -0.40 25.89 -3.94
C ASP A 73 0.60 25.04 -4.72
N PHE A 74 1.37 25.67 -5.61
CA PHE A 74 2.38 24.99 -6.39
C PHE A 74 3.56 25.90 -6.71
N ASN A 75 4.72 25.55 -6.19
CA ASN A 75 5.97 26.25 -6.43
C ASN A 75 6.95 25.35 -7.20
N VAL A 76 7.07 25.58 -8.51
CA VAL A 76 7.92 24.78 -9.41
C VAL A 76 9.40 24.92 -9.01
N ASN A 77 9.88 26.13 -8.68
CA ASN A 77 11.29 26.35 -8.34
C ASN A 77 11.68 25.64 -7.04
N LYS A 78 10.80 25.66 -6.04
CA LYS A 78 10.98 24.89 -4.80
C LYS A 78 10.67 23.41 -4.95
N LYS A 79 10.05 23.01 -6.08
CA LYS A 79 9.52 21.66 -6.32
C LYS A 79 8.55 21.23 -5.20
N GLU A 80 7.70 22.14 -4.76
CA GLU A 80 6.76 21.92 -3.66
C GLU A 80 5.33 22.14 -4.14
N ILE A 81 4.42 21.27 -3.69
CA ILE A 81 3.00 21.33 -4.01
C ILE A 81 2.18 21.06 -2.76
N THR A 82 1.17 21.90 -2.52
CA THR A 82 0.17 21.69 -1.47
C THR A 82 -1.14 21.30 -2.11
N VAL A 83 -1.69 20.19 -1.66
CA VAL A 83 -2.91 19.58 -2.21
C VAL A 83 -3.88 19.19 -1.13
N GLU A 84 -5.14 19.11 -1.46
CA GLU A 84 -6.17 18.53 -0.61
C GLU A 84 -6.06 17.00 -0.56
N ALA A 85 -6.41 16.41 0.59
CA ALA A 85 -6.19 15.00 0.89
C ALA A 85 -7.00 14.02 0.03
N GLY A 86 -8.13 14.45 -0.51
CA GLY A 86 -8.98 13.64 -1.40
C GLY A 86 -8.54 13.62 -2.86
N LEU A 87 -7.51 14.39 -3.25
CA LEU A 87 -6.97 14.36 -4.61
C LEU A 87 -6.38 12.96 -4.88
N LYS A 88 -6.74 12.38 -6.03
CA LYS A 88 -6.25 11.05 -6.45
C LYS A 88 -4.85 11.15 -7.05
N ILE A 89 -4.05 10.10 -6.88
CA ILE A 89 -2.69 10.00 -7.44
C ILE A 89 -2.69 10.27 -8.95
N TYR A 90 -3.67 9.74 -9.69
CA TYR A 90 -3.75 9.94 -11.14
C TYR A 90 -3.86 11.42 -11.51
N ASP A 91 -4.79 12.14 -10.89
CA ASP A 91 -5.03 13.55 -11.17
C ASP A 91 -3.84 14.41 -10.73
N PHE A 92 -3.23 14.06 -9.59
CA PHE A 92 -2.01 14.67 -9.09
C PHE A 92 -0.84 14.51 -10.08
N LEU A 93 -0.57 13.29 -10.55
CA LEU A 93 0.49 13.03 -11.52
C LEU A 93 0.20 13.70 -12.87
N LYS A 94 -1.06 13.69 -13.32
CA LYS A 94 -1.50 14.39 -14.54
C LYS A 94 -1.21 15.90 -14.47
N PHE A 95 -1.28 16.49 -13.29
CA PHE A 95 -0.92 17.87 -13.07
C PHE A 95 0.59 18.07 -13.03
N THR A 96 1.31 17.37 -12.15
CA THR A 96 2.72 17.64 -11.85
C THR A 96 3.68 17.26 -12.98
N LEU A 97 3.37 16.21 -13.74
CA LEU A 97 4.19 15.76 -14.87
C LEU A 97 4.28 16.77 -16.02
N LYS A 98 3.32 17.70 -16.15
CA LYS A 98 3.41 18.83 -17.10
C LYS A 98 4.61 19.74 -16.82
N TYR A 99 5.10 19.71 -15.60
CA TYR A 99 6.24 20.51 -15.13
C TYR A 99 7.50 19.67 -14.91
N ASN A 100 7.54 18.45 -15.46
CA ASN A 100 8.64 17.50 -15.26
C ASN A 100 8.89 17.17 -13.78
N LEU A 101 7.84 17.18 -12.95
CA LEU A 101 7.88 16.89 -11.53
C LEU A 101 6.93 15.74 -11.20
N TRP A 102 7.30 14.91 -10.24
CA TRP A 102 6.47 13.79 -9.81
C TRP A 102 6.74 13.36 -8.37
N LEU A 103 5.89 12.47 -7.86
CA LEU A 103 6.03 11.79 -6.58
C LEU A 103 6.34 10.32 -6.85
N PRO A 104 7.60 9.86 -6.68
CA PRO A 104 7.98 8.50 -7.04
C PRO A 104 7.42 7.41 -6.10
N GLN A 105 7.05 7.77 -4.86
CA GLN A 105 6.62 6.81 -3.82
C GLN A 105 5.12 6.43 -3.92
N VAL A 106 4.51 6.54 -5.08
CA VAL A 106 3.09 6.19 -5.25
C VAL A 106 2.87 4.68 -5.30
N PRO A 107 1.81 4.16 -4.64
CA PRO A 107 1.45 2.76 -4.69
C PRO A 107 0.95 2.32 -6.06
N GLY A 108 0.86 1.00 -6.28
CA GLY A 108 0.61 0.38 -7.58
C GLY A 108 -0.80 0.54 -8.17
N TYR A 109 -1.64 1.45 -7.62
CA TYR A 109 -2.96 1.78 -8.16
C TYR A 109 -3.21 3.29 -8.13
N PRO A 110 -3.58 3.92 -9.27
CA PRO A 110 -3.55 5.39 -9.41
C PRO A 110 -4.78 6.12 -8.84
N PHE A 111 -5.85 5.41 -8.52
CA PHE A 111 -7.09 6.02 -8.02
C PHE A 111 -7.22 6.04 -6.49
N ILE A 112 -6.09 5.89 -5.80
CA ILE A 112 -5.97 6.07 -4.35
C ILE A 112 -5.79 7.57 -4.06
N THR A 113 -6.33 8.04 -2.92
CA THR A 113 -6.21 9.44 -2.48
C THR A 113 -4.86 9.73 -1.83
N LEU A 114 -4.38 10.98 -1.95
CA LEU A 114 -3.12 11.41 -1.34
C LEU A 114 -3.18 11.37 0.20
N GLY A 115 -4.31 11.71 0.82
CA GLY A 115 -4.50 11.52 2.26
C GLY A 115 -4.39 10.06 2.69
N GLY A 116 -4.92 9.15 1.87
CA GLY A 116 -4.82 7.71 2.10
C GLY A 116 -3.37 7.20 2.07
N ILE A 117 -2.55 7.64 1.11
CA ILE A 117 -1.13 7.22 1.06
C ILE A 117 -0.30 7.79 2.22
N VAL A 118 -0.65 8.97 2.74
CA VAL A 118 0.00 9.54 3.93
C VAL A 118 -0.41 8.77 5.18
N ALA A 119 -1.71 8.54 5.38
CA ALA A 119 -2.22 7.80 6.53
C ALA A 119 -1.67 6.37 6.63
N THR A 120 -1.24 5.79 5.52
CA THR A 120 -0.69 4.42 5.45
C THR A 120 0.82 4.37 5.25
N ASN A 121 1.50 5.50 5.17
CA ASN A 121 2.91 5.60 4.78
C ASN A 121 3.21 4.72 3.55
N SER A 122 2.43 4.89 2.49
CA SER A 122 2.49 4.01 1.33
C SER A 122 3.83 4.04 0.62
N HIS A 123 4.13 2.94 -0.06
CA HIS A 123 5.28 2.77 -0.93
C HIS A 123 4.85 2.22 -2.30
N GLY A 124 5.73 2.29 -3.29
CA GLY A 124 5.51 1.80 -4.64
C GLY A 124 6.61 0.89 -5.16
N LYS A 125 6.78 0.88 -6.47
CA LYS A 125 7.85 0.15 -7.15
C LYS A 125 9.23 0.77 -6.94
N SER A 126 9.26 2.05 -6.58
CA SER A 126 10.48 2.82 -6.29
C SER A 126 11.00 2.65 -4.86
N CYS A 127 10.40 1.79 -4.03
CA CYS A 127 10.70 1.74 -2.60
C CYS A 127 12.15 1.33 -2.27
N GLY A 128 12.82 0.60 -3.16
CA GLY A 128 14.23 0.26 -3.05
C GLY A 128 15.18 1.44 -3.30
N THR A 129 14.68 2.55 -3.85
CA THR A 129 15.48 3.74 -4.19
C THR A 129 14.96 5.01 -3.52
N HIS A 130 13.64 5.19 -3.46
CA HIS A 130 12.99 6.38 -2.94
C HIS A 130 12.29 6.17 -1.57
N GLY A 131 12.25 4.92 -1.08
CA GLY A 131 11.59 4.58 0.20
C GLY A 131 10.07 4.75 0.15
N THR A 132 9.50 5.22 1.26
CA THR A 132 8.07 5.47 1.44
C THR A 132 7.72 6.94 1.19
N VAL A 133 6.42 7.25 1.16
CA VAL A 133 5.93 8.62 0.95
C VAL A 133 6.39 9.60 2.03
N ARG A 134 6.74 9.12 3.25
CA ARG A 134 7.30 9.95 4.35
C ARG A 134 8.43 10.86 3.88
N LYS A 135 9.30 10.35 3.01
CA LYS A 135 10.47 11.12 2.52
C LYS A 135 10.10 12.38 1.73
N SER A 136 8.90 12.42 1.20
CA SER A 136 8.41 13.55 0.39
C SER A 136 7.43 14.47 1.12
N ILE A 137 6.99 14.13 2.33
CA ILE A 137 6.03 14.96 3.07
C ILE A 137 6.75 16.07 3.83
N LYS A 138 6.34 17.31 3.59
CA LYS A 138 6.85 18.52 4.25
C LYS A 138 5.93 18.98 5.38
N ASN A 139 4.64 19.13 5.07
CA ASN A 139 3.64 19.61 6.01
C ASN A 139 2.33 18.85 5.84
N ILE A 140 1.56 18.75 6.92
CA ILE A 140 0.19 18.24 6.92
C ILE A 140 -0.68 19.23 7.68
N LYS A 141 -1.84 19.60 7.12
CA LYS A 141 -2.92 20.26 7.85
C LYS A 141 -3.91 19.21 8.30
N LEU A 142 -4.07 19.11 9.61
CA LEU A 142 -4.91 18.11 10.28
C LEU A 142 -6.04 18.79 11.03
N PHE A 143 -7.20 18.17 11.07
CA PHE A 143 -8.28 18.54 12.02
C PHE A 143 -8.49 17.41 13.03
N HIS A 144 -8.45 17.76 14.32
CA HIS A 144 -8.79 16.85 15.40
C HIS A 144 -9.95 17.42 16.23
N LYS A 145 -10.92 16.59 16.59
CA LYS A 145 -12.15 17.00 17.32
C LYS A 145 -11.87 17.86 18.56
N ASN A 146 -10.92 17.45 19.37
CA ASN A 146 -10.61 18.09 20.65
C ASN A 146 -9.50 19.15 20.53
N ASN A 147 -8.56 18.98 19.58
CA ASN A 147 -7.38 19.84 19.43
C ASN A 147 -7.52 20.89 18.31
N GLY A 148 -8.64 20.87 17.57
CA GLY A 148 -8.89 21.81 16.48
C GLY A 148 -8.00 21.60 15.27
N TRP A 149 -7.67 22.70 14.58
CA TRP A 149 -6.81 22.73 13.41
C TRP A 149 -5.34 22.73 13.83
N LEU A 150 -4.56 21.81 13.28
CA LEU A 150 -3.14 21.65 13.54
C LEU A 150 -2.35 21.72 12.25
N ASN A 151 -1.23 22.44 12.27
CA ASN A 151 -0.19 22.31 11.26
C ASN A 151 0.90 21.38 11.80
N LEU A 152 1.27 20.40 10.98
CA LEU A 152 2.22 19.36 11.37
C LEU A 152 3.41 19.37 10.43
N SER A 153 4.62 19.36 10.97
CA SER A 153 5.86 19.27 10.20
C SER A 153 7.00 18.73 11.07
N ASP A 154 8.21 18.63 10.53
CA ASP A 154 9.40 18.29 11.33
C ASP A 154 9.76 19.40 12.36
N TYR A 155 9.17 20.60 12.24
CA TYR A 155 9.46 21.77 13.08
C TYR A 155 8.25 22.20 13.93
N GLU A 156 7.04 21.81 13.55
CA GLU A 156 5.79 22.18 14.24
C GLU A 156 4.96 20.94 14.53
N ASN A 157 4.56 20.74 15.78
CA ASN A 157 3.81 19.55 16.23
C ASN A 157 4.45 18.22 15.77
N LYS A 158 5.78 18.12 15.86
CA LYS A 158 6.59 17.02 15.33
C LYS A 158 6.12 15.64 15.81
N GLU A 159 5.77 15.51 17.07
CA GLU A 159 5.31 14.23 17.63
C GLU A 159 4.03 13.75 16.93
N ILE A 160 3.07 14.66 16.74
CA ILE A 160 1.80 14.35 16.06
C ILE A 160 2.04 14.11 14.56
N PHE A 161 2.97 14.86 13.95
CA PHE A 161 3.39 14.62 12.57
C PHE A 161 3.89 13.19 12.37
N ASP A 162 4.76 12.74 13.26
CA ASP A 162 5.30 11.38 13.24
C ASP A 162 4.24 10.31 13.50
N LEU A 163 3.26 10.56 14.38
CA LEU A 163 2.13 9.67 14.64
C LEU A 163 1.13 9.64 13.46
N THR A 164 0.98 10.76 12.73
CA THR A 164 0.00 10.87 11.64
C THR A 164 0.41 10.10 10.41
N ILE A 165 1.69 10.13 10.05
CA ILE A 165 2.22 9.44 8.86
C ILE A 165 2.34 7.96 9.16
N GLY A 166 1.52 7.14 8.48
CA GLY A 166 1.40 5.71 8.79
C GLY A 166 0.62 5.41 10.07
N GLY A 167 -0.13 6.40 10.59
CA GLY A 167 -0.97 6.27 11.78
C GLY A 167 -2.42 5.91 11.49
N PHE A 168 -2.72 5.42 10.29
CA PHE A 168 -4.02 4.89 9.86
C PHE A 168 -5.22 5.85 10.02
N GLY A 169 -4.96 7.18 10.10
CA GLY A 169 -6.00 8.19 10.33
C GLY A 169 -6.44 8.33 11.78
N LEU A 170 -5.73 7.71 12.73
CA LEU A 170 -6.09 7.70 14.16
C LEU A 170 -5.76 9.02 14.88
N THR A 171 -4.98 9.90 14.27
CA THR A 171 -4.64 11.22 14.84
C THR A 171 -5.61 12.32 14.42
N GLY A 172 -6.55 12.03 13.53
CA GLY A 172 -7.50 13.01 13.02
C GLY A 172 -7.69 12.97 11.50
N THR A 173 -8.42 13.95 11.00
CA THR A 173 -8.70 14.11 9.58
C THR A 173 -7.58 14.87 8.89
N ILE A 174 -6.79 14.21 8.05
CA ILE A 174 -5.81 14.85 7.16
C ILE A 174 -6.58 15.62 6.09
N VAL A 175 -6.38 16.93 6.02
CA VAL A 175 -7.14 17.82 5.13
C VAL A 175 -6.31 18.27 3.93
N SER A 176 -5.07 18.67 4.15
CA SER A 176 -4.15 19.00 3.07
C SER A 176 -2.73 18.56 3.39
N ILE A 177 -1.92 18.36 2.35
CA ILE A 177 -0.55 17.88 2.44
C ILE A 177 0.34 18.70 1.51
N THR A 178 1.53 19.09 2.00
CA THR A 178 2.59 19.68 1.17
C THR A 178 3.63 18.61 0.88
N PHE A 179 3.84 18.32 -0.39
CA PHE A 179 4.86 17.39 -0.87
C PHE A 179 6.05 18.12 -1.47
N LYS A 180 7.25 17.57 -1.25
CA LYS A 180 8.45 17.83 -2.03
C LYS A 180 8.48 16.87 -3.20
N LEU A 181 8.57 17.41 -4.42
CA LEU A 181 8.58 16.62 -5.66
C LEU A 181 10.00 16.31 -6.11
N THR A 182 10.10 15.27 -6.93
CA THR A 182 11.34 14.86 -7.61
C THR A 182 11.23 15.22 -9.09
N GLU A 183 12.34 15.60 -9.72
CA GLU A 183 12.39 15.77 -11.17
C GLU A 183 12.26 14.44 -11.90
N ILE A 184 11.64 14.49 -13.07
CA ILE A 184 11.54 13.36 -13.98
C ILE A 184 11.86 13.84 -15.40
N GLU A 185 12.87 13.22 -16.02
CA GLU A 185 13.34 13.64 -17.34
C GLU A 185 12.50 13.08 -18.50
N SER A 186 11.76 11.99 -18.24
CA SER A 186 10.94 11.34 -19.26
C SER A 186 9.85 10.46 -18.64
N GLY A 187 8.78 10.17 -19.39
CA GLY A 187 7.73 9.21 -18.98
C GLY A 187 7.97 7.78 -19.48
N VAL A 188 9.15 7.51 -20.07
CA VAL A 188 9.48 6.22 -20.67
C VAL A 188 10.53 5.50 -19.86
N PHE A 189 10.26 4.24 -19.53
CA PHE A 189 11.20 3.34 -18.89
C PHE A 189 11.74 2.34 -19.87
N GLU A 190 13.04 2.08 -19.80
CA GLU A 190 13.65 0.91 -20.39
C GLU A 190 13.54 -0.23 -19.38
N THR A 191 12.65 -1.19 -19.68
CA THR A 191 12.41 -2.37 -18.85
C THR A 191 13.24 -3.54 -19.37
N HIS A 192 14.05 -4.11 -18.49
CA HIS A 192 14.81 -5.32 -18.75
C HIS A 192 14.27 -6.46 -17.89
N ALA A 193 13.83 -7.55 -18.52
CA ALA A 193 13.39 -8.76 -17.83
C ALA A 193 14.53 -9.79 -17.78
N GLU A 194 14.95 -10.18 -16.57
CA GLU A 194 16.00 -11.16 -16.32
C GLU A 194 15.39 -12.43 -15.69
N GLU A 195 15.61 -13.58 -16.32
CA GLU A 195 15.12 -14.88 -15.83
C GLU A 195 15.89 -15.29 -14.55
N VAL A 196 15.16 -15.79 -13.56
CA VAL A 196 15.71 -16.38 -12.34
C VAL A 196 15.16 -17.78 -12.12
N LYS A 197 16.00 -18.66 -11.56
CA LYS A 197 15.71 -20.10 -11.46
C LYS A 197 15.41 -20.58 -10.03
N SER A 198 15.55 -19.70 -9.04
CA SER A 198 15.26 -20.01 -7.65
C SER A 198 15.01 -18.74 -6.85
N PHE A 199 14.49 -18.89 -5.62
CA PHE A 199 14.38 -17.79 -4.68
C PHE A 199 15.74 -17.17 -4.37
N SER A 200 16.76 -17.97 -4.06
CA SER A 200 18.11 -17.50 -3.72
C SER A 200 18.76 -16.71 -4.87
N ASP A 201 18.60 -17.18 -6.13
CA ASP A 201 19.06 -16.45 -7.33
C ASP A 201 18.36 -15.10 -7.45
N CYS A 202 17.03 -15.07 -7.28
CA CYS A 202 16.24 -13.85 -7.31
C CYS A 202 16.64 -12.87 -6.20
N TYR A 203 16.76 -13.36 -4.97
CA TYR A 203 17.14 -12.56 -3.81
C TYR A 203 18.52 -11.91 -3.98
N LYS A 204 19.53 -12.69 -4.35
CA LYS A 204 20.91 -12.19 -4.58
C LYS A 204 20.96 -11.09 -5.63
N LYS A 205 20.25 -11.26 -6.74
CA LYS A 205 20.22 -10.28 -7.83
C LYS A 205 19.48 -8.99 -7.44
N ILE A 206 18.37 -9.08 -6.70
CA ILE A 206 17.64 -7.92 -6.21
C ILE A 206 18.46 -7.16 -5.17
N SER A 207 19.07 -7.87 -4.19
CA SER A 207 19.85 -7.26 -3.11
C SER A 207 21.10 -6.56 -3.62
N ASN A 208 21.68 -7.02 -4.72
CA ASN A 208 22.87 -6.44 -5.33
C ASN A 208 22.57 -5.26 -6.27
N GLU A 209 21.29 -4.92 -6.51
CA GLU A 209 20.93 -3.77 -7.35
C GLU A 209 21.30 -2.46 -6.64
N LYS A 210 22.25 -1.72 -7.20
CA LYS A 210 22.78 -0.48 -6.63
C LYS A 210 22.35 0.77 -7.41
N ASP A 211 21.80 0.61 -8.62
CA ASP A 211 21.40 1.75 -9.44
C ASP A 211 20.13 2.39 -8.88
N ARG A 212 20.29 3.57 -8.27
CA ARG A 212 19.21 4.35 -7.67
C ARG A 212 18.18 4.89 -8.67
N ASN A 213 18.44 4.78 -9.98
CA ASN A 213 17.52 5.19 -11.05
C ASN A 213 16.73 3.99 -11.60
N THR A 214 16.91 2.80 -11.02
CA THR A 214 16.29 1.56 -11.48
C THR A 214 15.28 1.05 -10.45
N PHE A 215 14.03 0.88 -10.86
CA PHE A 215 12.98 0.29 -10.03
C PHE A 215 12.95 -1.21 -10.27
N THR A 216 13.33 -1.97 -9.26
CA THR A 216 13.51 -3.41 -9.37
C THR A 216 12.46 -4.15 -8.54
N TYR A 217 11.79 -5.10 -9.17
CA TYR A 217 10.89 -6.04 -8.53
C TYR A 217 10.85 -7.36 -9.31
N SER A 218 10.36 -8.42 -8.69
CA SER A 218 10.22 -9.70 -9.36
C SER A 218 8.77 -10.17 -9.47
N TRP A 219 8.55 -11.10 -10.37
CA TRP A 219 7.45 -12.03 -10.35
C TRP A 219 8.02 -13.44 -10.29
N ASN A 220 7.59 -14.23 -9.33
CA ASN A 220 8.11 -15.55 -9.08
C ASN A 220 6.96 -16.57 -8.98
N ARG A 221 7.24 -17.80 -9.34
CA ARG A 221 6.33 -18.93 -9.17
C ARG A 221 6.35 -19.41 -7.72
N ALA A 222 5.17 -19.74 -7.21
CA ALA A 222 4.97 -20.41 -5.93
C ALA A 222 3.84 -21.45 -5.99
N ASP A 223 3.63 -22.03 -7.19
CA ASP A 223 2.59 -23.02 -7.44
C ASP A 223 2.97 -24.43 -6.94
N ASN A 224 4.26 -24.73 -6.85
CA ASN A 224 4.78 -25.99 -6.30
C ASN A 224 6.26 -25.83 -5.92
N LEU A 225 6.78 -26.77 -5.11
CA LEU A 225 8.18 -26.73 -4.65
C LEU A 225 9.22 -26.78 -5.78
N LYS A 226 8.95 -27.56 -6.85
CA LYS A 226 9.88 -27.70 -7.98
C LYS A 226 10.15 -26.38 -8.69
N ASN A 227 9.12 -25.54 -8.77
CA ASN A 227 9.19 -24.26 -9.48
C ASN A 227 9.28 -23.05 -8.54
N PHE A 228 9.36 -23.28 -7.22
CA PHE A 228 9.35 -22.20 -6.25
C PHE A 228 10.51 -21.22 -6.47
N GLY A 229 10.18 -19.94 -6.60
CA GLY A 229 11.16 -18.89 -6.84
C GLY A 229 11.57 -18.70 -8.31
N ASN A 230 11.26 -19.65 -9.22
CA ASN A 230 11.47 -19.44 -10.66
C ASN A 230 10.65 -18.24 -11.13
N GLY A 231 11.22 -17.39 -11.98
CA GLY A 231 10.49 -16.23 -12.45
C GLY A 231 11.33 -15.23 -13.20
N PHE A 232 10.99 -13.97 -13.05
CA PHE A 232 11.67 -12.86 -13.73
C PHE A 232 11.85 -11.68 -12.78
N ILE A 233 13.02 -11.06 -12.85
CA ILE A 233 13.29 -9.75 -12.27
C ILE A 233 13.07 -8.70 -13.35
N TYR A 234 12.27 -7.70 -13.06
CA TYR A 234 12.05 -6.54 -13.92
C TYR A 234 12.86 -5.37 -13.38
N LYS A 235 13.83 -4.92 -14.18
CA LYS A 235 14.66 -3.74 -13.93
C LYS A 235 14.15 -2.62 -14.84
N ASN A 236 13.57 -1.60 -14.23
CA ASN A 236 12.91 -0.50 -14.94
C ASN A 236 13.74 0.77 -14.75
N LYS A 237 14.52 1.13 -15.75
CA LYS A 237 15.38 2.31 -15.73
C LYS A 237 14.73 3.46 -16.47
N LEU A 238 14.63 4.61 -15.82
CA LEU A 238 14.12 5.82 -16.47
C LEU A 238 15.04 6.23 -17.63
N LYS A 239 14.44 6.36 -18.81
CA LYS A 239 15.19 6.71 -20.04
C LYS A 239 15.43 8.20 -20.08
N LYS A 240 16.68 8.61 -20.25
CA LYS A 240 17.05 10.02 -20.44
C LYS A 240 16.68 10.51 -21.85
N ASN A 241 16.32 11.78 -21.98
CA ASN A 241 16.13 12.47 -23.26
C ASN A 241 15.14 11.77 -24.24
N SER A 242 14.07 11.20 -23.73
CA SER A 242 13.00 10.72 -24.61
C SER A 242 12.23 11.91 -25.18
N LYS A 243 12.13 11.99 -26.53
CA LYS A 243 11.31 13.01 -27.23
C LYS A 243 9.82 12.92 -26.94
N ASN A 244 9.38 11.86 -26.25
CA ASN A 244 7.98 11.61 -25.94
C ASN A 244 7.61 12.25 -24.60
N ASN A 245 7.06 13.46 -24.63
CA ASN A 245 6.60 14.21 -23.46
C ASN A 245 5.23 13.74 -22.93
N ASN A 246 4.68 12.66 -23.48
CA ASN A 246 3.40 12.11 -22.96
C ASN A 246 3.68 11.16 -21.79
N TYR A 247 3.90 11.75 -20.60
CA TYR A 247 4.27 11.01 -19.39
C TYR A 247 3.17 10.06 -18.88
N LEU A 248 1.92 10.42 -19.08
CA LEU A 248 0.79 9.71 -18.50
C LEU A 248 -0.32 9.52 -19.51
N ARG A 249 -0.50 8.28 -19.99
CA ARG A 249 -1.64 7.96 -20.87
C ARG A 249 -2.96 8.09 -20.12
N THR A 250 -4.03 8.36 -20.85
CA THR A 250 -5.39 8.36 -20.29
C THR A 250 -5.77 6.95 -19.84
N ILE A 251 -6.24 6.86 -18.60
CA ILE A 251 -6.76 5.63 -18.00
C ILE A 251 -8.10 5.90 -17.34
N GLU A 252 -9.00 4.93 -17.43
CA GLU A 252 -10.30 4.98 -16.78
C GLU A 252 -10.30 4.16 -15.51
N GLN A 253 -10.98 4.67 -14.48
CA GLN A 253 -11.18 3.94 -13.24
C GLN A 253 -12.22 2.84 -13.45
N LYS A 254 -11.77 1.58 -13.49
CA LYS A 254 -12.68 0.43 -13.50
C LYS A 254 -12.99 -0.01 -12.08
N ARG A 255 -14.27 -0.15 -11.76
CA ARG A 255 -14.67 -0.71 -10.47
C ARG A 255 -14.40 -2.22 -10.46
N ILE A 256 -13.69 -2.68 -9.42
CA ILE A 256 -13.47 -4.11 -9.16
C ILE A 256 -14.59 -4.61 -8.24
N SER A 257 -15.84 -4.39 -8.64
CA SER A 257 -16.99 -4.67 -7.76
C SER A 257 -17.60 -6.06 -7.95
N ASN A 258 -17.42 -6.66 -9.12
CA ASN A 258 -18.09 -7.91 -9.47
C ASN A 258 -17.10 -9.07 -9.42
N PHE A 259 -16.94 -9.64 -8.22
CA PHE A 259 -16.25 -10.90 -8.06
C PHE A 259 -17.07 -12.03 -8.70
N LEU A 260 -16.41 -13.04 -9.21
CA LEU A 260 -17.09 -14.23 -9.71
C LEU A 260 -17.81 -14.96 -8.57
N PRO A 261 -18.88 -15.74 -8.86
CA PRO A 261 -19.64 -16.46 -7.83
C PRO A 261 -18.82 -17.54 -7.12
N LEU A 262 -17.69 -17.93 -7.70
CA LEU A 262 -16.75 -18.89 -7.13
C LEU A 262 -15.30 -18.50 -7.45
N SER A 263 -14.36 -19.01 -6.64
CA SER A 263 -12.94 -18.80 -6.91
C SER A 263 -12.48 -19.67 -8.09
N LEU A 264 -11.77 -19.07 -9.03
CA LEU A 264 -11.10 -19.79 -10.11
C LEU A 264 -9.67 -20.21 -9.71
N TRP A 265 -9.13 -19.68 -8.61
CA TRP A 265 -7.79 -19.99 -8.14
C TRP A 265 -7.76 -21.29 -7.35
N ASN A 266 -7.14 -22.31 -7.92
CA ASN A 266 -6.78 -23.59 -7.29
C ASN A 266 -5.42 -24.05 -7.83
N SER A 267 -4.88 -25.13 -7.28
CA SER A 267 -3.53 -25.59 -7.65
C SER A 267 -3.38 -25.92 -9.15
N LEU A 268 -4.43 -26.42 -9.81
CA LEU A 268 -4.39 -26.79 -11.23
C LEU A 268 -4.43 -25.54 -12.11
N SER A 269 -5.42 -24.66 -11.89
CA SER A 269 -5.56 -23.42 -12.68
C SER A 269 -4.34 -22.51 -12.49
N LEU A 270 -3.82 -22.40 -11.27
CA LEU A 270 -2.63 -21.63 -10.96
C LEU A 270 -1.39 -22.15 -11.71
N ASN A 271 -1.18 -23.47 -11.68
CA ASN A 271 -0.06 -24.08 -12.41
C ASN A 271 -0.16 -23.80 -13.92
N LEU A 272 -1.36 -23.96 -14.50
CA LEU A 272 -1.59 -23.66 -15.92
C LEU A 272 -1.28 -22.21 -16.25
N VAL A 273 -1.86 -21.28 -15.50
CA VAL A 273 -1.66 -19.82 -15.72
C VAL A 273 -0.19 -19.45 -15.56
N ASN A 274 0.50 -19.94 -14.52
CA ASN A 274 1.91 -19.67 -14.30
C ASN A 274 2.81 -20.26 -15.41
N ASN A 275 2.50 -21.45 -15.91
CA ASN A 275 3.22 -22.04 -17.05
C ASN A 275 3.06 -21.20 -18.31
N ILE A 276 1.84 -20.76 -18.63
CA ILE A 276 1.58 -19.90 -19.80
C ILE A 276 2.31 -18.56 -19.61
N TYR A 277 2.15 -17.91 -18.47
CA TYR A 277 2.79 -16.62 -18.19
C TYR A 277 4.32 -16.72 -18.31
N TYR A 278 4.93 -17.73 -17.69
CA TYR A 278 6.36 -17.95 -17.72
C TYR A 278 6.88 -18.14 -19.17
N LYS A 279 6.19 -18.98 -19.99
CA LYS A 279 6.54 -19.19 -21.39
C LYS A 279 6.42 -17.90 -22.21
N VAL A 280 5.32 -17.14 -22.01
CA VAL A 280 5.12 -15.86 -22.69
C VAL A 280 6.22 -14.86 -22.33
N GLN A 281 6.58 -14.74 -21.04
CA GLN A 281 7.66 -13.84 -20.63
C GLN A 281 9.03 -14.27 -21.19
N LYS A 282 9.28 -15.56 -21.33
CA LYS A 282 10.52 -16.08 -21.89
C LYS A 282 10.67 -15.77 -23.40
N ILE A 283 9.56 -15.71 -24.13
CA ILE A 283 9.53 -15.40 -25.57
C ILE A 283 9.56 -13.89 -25.81
N LYS A 284 9.02 -13.09 -24.91
CA LYS A 284 9.03 -11.63 -25.02
C LYS A 284 10.46 -11.09 -25.16
N LYS A 285 10.59 -9.99 -25.91
CA LYS A 285 11.87 -9.26 -25.98
C LYS A 285 12.30 -8.91 -24.55
N ARG A 286 13.53 -9.24 -24.22
CA ARG A 286 14.11 -8.98 -22.87
C ARG A 286 14.25 -7.49 -22.55
N LYS A 287 14.14 -6.62 -23.55
CA LYS A 287 14.29 -5.16 -23.43
C LYS A 287 13.12 -4.48 -24.11
N LEU A 288 12.32 -3.73 -23.34
CA LEU A 288 11.11 -3.05 -23.80
C LEU A 288 11.16 -1.58 -23.37
N ASN A 289 10.53 -0.71 -24.16
CA ASN A 289 10.17 0.64 -23.69
C ASN A 289 8.74 0.58 -23.15
N GLU A 290 8.58 0.88 -21.88
CA GLU A 290 7.28 0.91 -21.20
C GLU A 290 6.97 2.32 -20.70
N ASP A 291 5.68 2.67 -20.73
CA ASP A 291 5.23 3.95 -20.19
C ASP A 291 5.17 3.92 -18.64
N LEU A 292 5.10 5.10 -18.05
CA LEU A 292 5.03 5.27 -16.60
C LEU A 292 3.86 4.47 -15.98
N VAL A 293 2.70 4.40 -16.65
CA VAL A 293 1.53 3.66 -16.17
C VAL A 293 1.82 2.16 -16.09
N GLN A 294 2.48 1.60 -17.12
CA GLN A 294 2.81 0.18 -17.16
C GLN A 294 3.77 -0.23 -16.04
N VAL A 295 4.76 0.62 -15.76
CA VAL A 295 5.78 0.34 -14.75
C VAL A 295 5.27 0.56 -13.32
N ILE A 296 4.59 1.70 -13.06
CA ILE A 296 4.20 2.12 -11.72
C ILE A 296 2.87 1.49 -11.29
N PHE A 297 1.91 1.32 -12.23
CA PHE A 297 0.55 0.84 -11.96
C PHE A 297 0.24 -0.51 -12.61
N PRO A 298 0.89 -1.61 -12.18
CA PRO A 298 0.84 -2.90 -12.85
C PRO A 298 -0.55 -3.56 -12.89
N TYR A 299 -1.48 -3.11 -12.05
CA TYR A 299 -2.85 -3.64 -12.02
C TYR A 299 -3.79 -2.97 -13.03
N ILE A 300 -3.40 -1.85 -13.64
CA ILE A 300 -4.21 -1.19 -14.67
C ILE A 300 -4.32 -2.09 -15.91
N GLY A 301 -5.57 -2.40 -16.30
CA GLY A 301 -5.88 -3.36 -17.36
C GLY A 301 -5.81 -4.84 -16.94
N ARG A 302 -5.50 -5.13 -15.66
CA ARG A 302 -5.44 -6.48 -15.09
C ARG A 302 -6.35 -6.63 -13.88
N GLU A 303 -7.35 -5.78 -13.72
CA GLU A 303 -8.27 -5.76 -12.59
C GLU A 303 -9.11 -7.06 -12.47
N SER A 304 -9.24 -7.81 -13.56
CA SER A 304 -9.85 -9.15 -13.57
C SER A 304 -9.16 -10.14 -12.62
N TYR A 305 -7.86 -9.97 -12.35
CA TYR A 305 -7.12 -10.80 -11.41
C TYR A 305 -7.84 -10.90 -10.05
N PHE A 306 -8.30 -9.76 -9.52
CA PHE A 306 -9.02 -9.74 -8.24
C PHE A 306 -10.39 -10.40 -8.31
N LYS A 307 -11.07 -10.32 -9.46
CA LYS A 307 -12.40 -10.95 -9.64
C LYS A 307 -12.35 -12.48 -9.53
N PHE A 308 -11.22 -13.09 -9.88
CA PHE A 308 -11.03 -14.53 -9.89
C PHE A 308 -10.92 -15.16 -8.49
N PHE A 309 -10.76 -14.36 -7.44
CA PHE A 309 -10.76 -14.87 -6.06
C PHE A 309 -12.17 -15.27 -5.57
N GLY A 310 -13.22 -14.82 -6.26
CA GLY A 310 -14.60 -15.12 -5.89
C GLY A 310 -15.08 -14.37 -4.64
N PRO A 311 -16.25 -14.75 -4.08
CA PRO A 311 -16.94 -13.95 -3.05
C PRO A 311 -16.21 -13.89 -1.71
N LYS A 312 -15.37 -14.87 -1.39
CA LYS A 312 -14.57 -14.91 -0.15
C LYS A 312 -13.38 -13.95 -0.18
N GLY A 313 -13.09 -13.35 -1.36
CA GLY A 313 -11.96 -12.44 -1.53
C GLY A 313 -10.61 -13.14 -1.43
N PHE A 314 -9.61 -12.37 -1.02
CA PHE A 314 -8.21 -12.81 -0.98
C PHE A 314 -7.50 -12.30 0.27
N ILE A 315 -6.30 -12.82 0.49
CA ILE A 315 -5.38 -12.33 1.51
C ILE A 315 -4.12 -11.90 0.77
N GLU A 316 -3.66 -10.66 0.95
CA GLU A 316 -2.30 -10.26 0.59
C GLU A 316 -1.48 -10.14 1.85
N SER A 317 -0.31 -10.77 1.88
CA SER A 317 0.69 -10.57 2.91
C SER A 317 1.95 -9.98 2.31
N GLN A 318 2.42 -8.88 2.89
CA GLN A 318 3.74 -8.31 2.59
C GLN A 318 4.57 -8.35 3.86
N LEU A 319 5.79 -8.87 3.75
CA LEU A 319 6.71 -9.06 4.86
C LEU A 319 8.01 -8.33 4.56
N LEU A 320 8.48 -7.48 5.47
CA LEU A 320 9.85 -6.98 5.46
C LEU A 320 10.72 -7.93 6.26
N VAL A 321 11.56 -8.68 5.57
CA VAL A 321 12.46 -9.63 6.21
C VAL A 321 13.85 -9.01 6.28
N PRO A 322 14.46 -8.87 7.47
CA PRO A 322 15.83 -8.36 7.61
C PRO A 322 16.80 -9.15 6.73
N SER A 323 17.69 -8.45 6.02
CA SER A 323 18.55 -9.06 4.99
C SER A 323 19.41 -10.22 5.51
N ASN A 324 19.83 -10.17 6.78
CA ASN A 324 20.60 -11.24 7.42
C ASN A 324 19.75 -12.50 7.76
N ASN A 325 18.43 -12.39 7.74
CA ASN A 325 17.53 -13.48 8.09
C ASN A 325 16.77 -14.06 6.88
N VAL A 326 16.92 -13.49 5.69
CA VAL A 326 16.10 -13.85 4.51
C VAL A 326 16.27 -15.33 4.13
N GLU A 327 17.48 -15.84 4.08
CA GLU A 327 17.74 -17.23 3.65
C GLU A 327 17.15 -18.22 4.67
N VAL A 328 17.45 -18.06 5.96
CA VAL A 328 16.92 -18.95 7.01
C VAL A 328 15.42 -18.84 7.19
N PHE A 329 14.85 -17.65 7.02
CA PHE A 329 13.40 -17.44 7.01
C PHE A 329 12.75 -18.24 5.87
N MET A 330 13.33 -18.17 4.68
CA MET A 330 12.76 -18.85 3.51
C MET A 330 12.94 -20.36 3.57
N ASP A 331 13.98 -20.88 4.16
CA ASP A 331 14.16 -22.33 4.37
C ASP A 331 13.04 -22.86 5.28
N GLU A 332 12.74 -22.20 6.40
CA GLU A 332 11.64 -22.60 7.27
C GLU A 332 10.27 -22.37 6.60
N PHE A 333 10.09 -21.27 5.85
CA PHE A 333 8.90 -21.04 5.06
C PHE A 333 8.65 -22.19 4.08
N LEU A 334 9.67 -22.64 3.36
CA LEU A 334 9.57 -23.77 2.41
C LEU A 334 9.23 -25.08 3.10
N ASN A 335 9.70 -25.32 4.32
CA ASN A 335 9.34 -26.49 5.12
C ASN A 335 7.84 -26.46 5.49
N ILE A 336 7.31 -25.30 5.86
CA ILE A 336 5.87 -25.12 6.12
C ILE A 336 5.08 -25.23 4.81
N PHE A 337 5.56 -24.62 3.73
CA PHE A 337 4.94 -24.68 2.40
C PHE A 337 4.79 -26.13 1.92
N LYS A 338 5.82 -26.97 2.08
CA LYS A 338 5.81 -28.39 1.71
C LYS A 338 4.68 -29.16 2.43
N LYS A 339 4.47 -28.87 3.71
CA LYS A 339 3.46 -29.55 4.54
C LYS A 339 2.02 -29.09 4.23
N HIS A 340 1.85 -27.79 4.01
CA HIS A 340 0.54 -27.16 3.89
C HIS A 340 0.08 -26.95 2.45
N THR A 341 0.98 -26.96 1.47
CA THR A 341 0.70 -26.74 0.03
C THR A 341 -0.32 -25.62 -0.21
N PRO A 342 -0.05 -24.36 0.20
CA PRO A 342 -0.98 -23.26 0.04
C PRO A 342 -1.18 -22.88 -1.43
N VAL A 343 -2.29 -22.23 -1.76
CA VAL A 343 -2.51 -21.66 -3.09
C VAL A 343 -2.04 -20.19 -3.08
N ILE A 344 -0.82 -19.95 -3.56
CA ILE A 344 -0.18 -18.62 -3.68
C ILE A 344 -0.31 -18.14 -5.12
N THR A 345 -1.12 -17.11 -5.35
CA THR A 345 -1.43 -16.61 -6.70
C THR A 345 -0.46 -15.55 -7.20
N LEU A 346 0.20 -14.85 -6.28
CA LEU A 346 1.28 -13.91 -6.56
C LEU A 346 2.42 -14.16 -5.58
N PHE A 347 3.65 -14.15 -6.07
CA PHE A 347 4.87 -14.12 -5.28
C PHE A 347 5.85 -13.14 -5.90
N SER A 348 6.31 -12.16 -5.14
CA SER A 348 7.16 -11.07 -5.62
C SER A 348 8.14 -10.61 -4.55
N LEU A 349 9.34 -10.23 -4.99
CA LEU A 349 10.37 -9.62 -4.15
C LEU A 349 10.69 -8.21 -4.65
N LYS A 350 11.07 -7.33 -3.73
CA LYS A 350 11.66 -6.02 -4.00
C LYS A 350 12.48 -5.56 -2.79
N ASN A 351 13.46 -4.70 -3.01
CA ASN A 351 14.14 -4.04 -1.89
C ASN A 351 13.24 -2.93 -1.31
N MET A 352 13.38 -2.72 -0.02
CA MET A 352 12.83 -1.58 0.69
C MET A 352 13.97 -0.79 1.33
N GLN A 353 13.89 0.54 1.26
CA GLN A 353 14.75 1.44 2.02
C GLN A 353 13.91 2.29 2.95
N GLY A 354 14.32 2.38 4.19
CA GLY A 354 13.66 3.20 5.20
C GLY A 354 14.23 2.95 6.58
N GLU A 355 13.70 3.68 7.54
CA GLU A 355 13.96 3.49 8.95
C GLU A 355 12.66 3.05 9.62
N HIS A 356 12.68 1.89 10.26
CA HIS A 356 11.50 1.40 10.98
C HIS A 356 11.14 2.34 12.13
N LYS A 357 9.96 2.94 12.05
CA LYS A 357 9.45 3.86 13.05
C LYS A 357 7.95 3.71 13.24
N ASN A 358 7.48 3.71 14.48
CA ASN A 358 6.08 3.54 14.82
C ASN A 358 5.51 2.22 14.24
N LEU A 359 4.33 2.30 13.59
CA LEU A 359 3.69 1.18 12.89
C LEU A 359 3.87 1.27 11.37
N ARG A 360 4.90 1.97 10.89
CA ARG A 360 5.20 2.12 9.47
C ARG A 360 5.79 0.83 8.90
N PHE A 361 5.28 0.43 7.76
CA PHE A 361 5.85 -0.67 6.98
C PHE A 361 7.03 -0.13 6.16
N GLU A 362 8.16 0.08 6.80
CA GLU A 362 9.43 0.52 6.20
C GLU A 362 10.62 0.03 7.01
N ASP A 363 11.69 -0.35 6.33
CA ASP A 363 12.98 -0.76 6.90
C ASP A 363 13.99 -0.94 5.77
N ASN A 364 15.28 -1.09 6.09
CA ASN A 364 16.30 -1.54 5.15
C ASN A 364 16.26 -3.07 5.02
N SER A 365 15.34 -3.58 4.23
CA SER A 365 14.97 -5.00 4.20
C SER A 365 14.54 -5.45 2.81
N VAL A 366 14.31 -6.74 2.66
CA VAL A 366 13.64 -7.30 1.47
C VAL A 366 12.15 -7.41 1.75
N CYS A 367 11.36 -6.80 0.88
CA CYS A 367 9.92 -6.93 0.89
C CYS A 367 9.52 -8.17 0.07
N ILE A 368 8.92 -9.14 0.73
CA ILE A 368 8.36 -10.35 0.13
C ILE A 368 6.84 -10.21 0.14
N SER A 369 6.20 -10.37 -1.02
CA SER A 369 4.74 -10.22 -1.18
C SER A 369 4.13 -11.51 -1.65
N PHE A 370 3.01 -11.90 -1.03
CA PHE A 370 2.22 -13.08 -1.38
C PHE A 370 0.73 -12.74 -1.44
N ASP A 371 0.05 -13.22 -2.49
CA ASP A 371 -1.42 -13.22 -2.54
C ASP A 371 -1.93 -14.65 -2.40
N PHE A 372 -2.98 -14.81 -1.59
CA PHE A 372 -3.58 -16.11 -1.27
C PHE A 372 -5.08 -16.08 -1.51
N THR A 373 -5.64 -17.23 -1.87
CA THR A 373 -7.10 -17.43 -1.75
C THR A 373 -7.50 -17.45 -0.27
N ASN A 374 -8.62 -16.79 0.06
CA ASN A 374 -9.12 -16.77 1.44
C ASN A 374 -9.81 -18.09 1.79
N THR A 375 -9.02 -19.09 2.19
CA THR A 375 -9.44 -20.43 2.59
C THR A 375 -8.89 -20.78 3.97
N LYS A 376 -9.58 -21.67 4.69
CA LYS A 376 -9.13 -22.14 6.01
C LYS A 376 -7.69 -22.67 5.96
N LYS A 377 -7.36 -23.47 4.95
CA LYS A 377 -6.01 -24.02 4.73
C LYS A 377 -4.94 -22.93 4.61
N ASN A 378 -5.21 -21.89 3.83
CA ASN A 378 -4.28 -20.78 3.66
C ASN A 378 -4.17 -19.89 4.91
N ILE A 379 -5.26 -19.74 5.67
CA ILE A 379 -5.23 -19.02 6.96
C ILE A 379 -4.35 -19.79 7.96
N GLU A 380 -4.51 -21.12 8.07
CA GLU A 380 -3.68 -21.97 8.93
C GLU A 380 -2.19 -21.89 8.55
N PHE A 381 -1.89 -21.93 7.24
CA PHE A 381 -0.54 -21.72 6.74
C PHE A 381 0.02 -20.34 7.17
N MET A 382 -0.77 -19.29 7.01
CA MET A 382 -0.34 -17.93 7.36
C MET A 382 -0.13 -17.73 8.87
N ILE A 383 -0.86 -18.42 9.73
CA ILE A 383 -0.62 -18.41 11.19
C ILE A 383 0.78 -18.98 11.52
N LEU A 384 1.26 -19.95 10.74
CA LEU A 384 2.62 -20.46 10.91
C LEU A 384 3.66 -19.49 10.38
N VAL A 385 3.36 -18.78 9.28
CA VAL A 385 4.22 -17.70 8.76
C VAL A 385 4.30 -16.53 9.77
N ASP A 386 3.21 -16.19 10.47
CA ASP A 386 3.23 -15.19 11.53
C ASP A 386 4.22 -15.55 12.66
N LYS A 387 4.33 -16.83 13.01
CA LYS A 387 5.33 -17.32 13.96
C LYS A 387 6.77 -17.14 13.45
N LEU A 388 6.99 -17.35 12.15
CA LEU A 388 8.29 -17.05 11.52
C LEU A 388 8.60 -15.54 11.56
N CYS A 389 7.59 -14.68 11.32
CA CYS A 389 7.77 -13.24 11.43
C CYS A 389 8.26 -12.84 12.81
N ILE A 390 7.65 -13.36 13.87
CA ILE A 390 8.07 -13.11 15.25
C ILE A 390 9.49 -13.63 15.48
N LYS A 391 9.79 -14.87 15.07
CA LYS A 391 11.10 -15.51 15.26
C LYS A 391 12.25 -14.75 14.60
N TYR A 392 12.03 -14.30 13.37
CA TYR A 392 13.05 -13.67 12.53
C TYR A 392 12.96 -12.15 12.47
N LYS A 393 12.11 -11.54 13.33
CA LYS A 393 11.90 -10.08 13.38
C LYS A 393 11.48 -9.50 12.02
N ALA A 394 10.69 -10.26 11.26
CA ALA A 394 10.09 -9.77 10.04
C ALA A 394 8.86 -8.92 10.36
N ILE A 395 8.64 -7.85 9.59
CA ILE A 395 7.55 -6.89 9.82
C ILE A 395 6.42 -7.17 8.81
N PRO A 396 5.26 -7.67 9.24
CA PRO A 396 4.11 -7.87 8.36
C PRO A 396 3.36 -6.56 8.12
N SER A 397 2.84 -6.36 6.91
CA SER A 397 2.13 -5.13 6.55
C SER A 397 0.70 -5.11 7.09
N ILE A 398 0.42 -4.25 8.06
CA ILE A 398 -0.91 -4.07 8.68
C ILE A 398 -1.99 -3.67 7.66
N ILE A 399 -1.64 -2.86 6.66
CA ILE A 399 -2.60 -2.36 5.66
C ILE A 399 -2.92 -3.37 4.56
N LYS A 400 -2.12 -4.43 4.44
CA LYS A 400 -2.26 -5.46 3.42
C LYS A 400 -2.92 -6.73 3.96
N ASP A 401 -2.62 -7.08 5.19
CA ASP A 401 -3.09 -8.33 5.81
C ASP A 401 -4.10 -8.05 6.92
N SER A 402 -5.37 -8.10 6.57
CA SER A 402 -6.48 -7.91 7.51
C SER A 402 -6.60 -9.01 8.59
N ARG A 403 -5.90 -10.16 8.41
CA ARG A 403 -5.88 -11.26 9.40
C ARG A 403 -5.07 -10.93 10.64
N LEU A 404 -4.04 -10.09 10.51
CA LEU A 404 -3.10 -9.80 11.60
C LEU A 404 -3.84 -9.44 12.88
N ASP A 405 -3.39 -10.05 13.97
CA ASP A 405 -3.90 -9.80 15.32
C ASP A 405 -2.94 -8.94 16.15
N LYS A 406 -3.42 -8.48 17.30
CA LYS A 406 -2.64 -7.68 18.24
C LYS A 406 -1.35 -8.37 18.65
N LYS A 407 -1.41 -9.70 18.93
CA LYS A 407 -0.25 -10.47 19.40
C LYS A 407 0.88 -10.47 18.37
N THR A 408 0.55 -10.74 17.11
CA THR A 408 1.53 -10.75 16.03
C THR A 408 2.11 -9.36 15.79
N VAL A 409 1.25 -8.33 15.72
CA VAL A 409 1.70 -6.96 15.46
C VAL A 409 2.57 -6.43 16.60
N SER A 410 2.15 -6.61 17.86
CA SER A 410 2.95 -6.13 19.01
C SER A 410 4.31 -6.84 19.15
N ALA A 411 4.41 -8.09 18.69
CA ALA A 411 5.68 -8.82 18.69
C ALA A 411 6.62 -8.44 17.55
N CYS A 412 6.07 -8.07 16.37
CA CYS A 412 6.85 -7.73 15.18
C CYS A 412 7.22 -6.24 15.09
N TYR A 413 6.40 -5.35 15.67
CA TYR A 413 6.62 -3.90 15.65
C TYR A 413 7.20 -3.43 16.98
N VAL A 414 8.49 -3.20 17.04
CA VAL A 414 9.21 -2.84 18.28
C VAL A 414 8.63 -1.62 18.98
N GLN A 415 8.07 -0.66 18.24
CA GLN A 415 7.50 0.57 18.80
C GLN A 415 5.97 0.51 18.97
N TYR A 416 5.38 -0.69 18.97
CA TYR A 416 3.92 -0.83 19.09
C TYR A 416 3.37 -0.21 20.39
N GLU A 417 3.93 -0.52 21.55
CA GLU A 417 3.45 0.02 22.83
C GLU A 417 3.73 1.53 22.94
N ASP A 418 4.92 2.00 22.51
CA ASP A 418 5.23 3.43 22.50
C ASP A 418 4.27 4.21 21.58
N PHE A 419 3.98 3.71 20.39
CA PHE A 419 3.00 4.32 19.49
C PHE A 419 1.62 4.40 20.13
N LYS A 420 1.15 3.32 20.74
CA LYS A 420 -0.14 3.23 21.40
C LYS A 420 -0.24 4.21 22.57
N ASP A 421 0.80 4.31 23.41
CA ASP A 421 0.82 5.21 24.57
C ASP A 421 0.82 6.68 24.15
N ARG A 422 1.61 7.05 23.15
CA ARG A 422 1.60 8.40 22.57
C ARG A 422 0.26 8.73 21.92
N LEU A 423 -0.34 7.79 21.20
CA LEU A 423 -1.67 7.99 20.63
C LEU A 423 -2.73 8.18 21.71
N LYS A 424 -2.69 7.38 22.80
CA LYS A 424 -3.59 7.51 23.96
C LYS A 424 -3.41 8.84 24.68
N LYS A 425 -2.18 9.32 24.82
CA LYS A 425 -1.89 10.63 25.41
C LYS A 425 -2.47 11.76 24.56
N TYR A 426 -2.39 11.64 23.23
CA TYR A 426 -2.88 12.63 22.28
C TYR A 426 -4.41 12.60 22.13
N ASP A 427 -5.02 11.43 22.01
CA ASP A 427 -6.47 11.20 21.90
C ASP A 427 -6.95 10.22 23.00
N SER A 428 -7.00 10.71 24.25
CA SER A 428 -7.37 9.89 25.43
C SER A 428 -8.78 9.28 25.33
N LYS A 429 -9.67 9.90 24.55
CA LYS A 429 -11.04 9.42 24.31
C LYS A 429 -11.16 8.51 23.13
N ARG A 430 -10.09 8.27 22.39
CA ARG A 430 -10.06 7.45 21.17
C ARG A 430 -11.21 7.81 20.22
N VAL A 431 -11.28 9.10 19.87
CA VAL A 431 -12.35 9.62 18.99
C VAL A 431 -12.26 9.05 17.59
N TYR A 432 -11.01 8.85 17.11
CA TYR A 432 -10.73 8.31 15.79
C TYR A 432 -10.41 6.82 15.87
N GLN A 433 -11.28 5.99 15.30
CA GLN A 433 -11.20 4.54 15.38
C GLN A 433 -11.59 3.89 14.06
N SER A 434 -10.98 2.75 13.76
CA SER A 434 -11.33 1.89 12.63
C SER A 434 -11.37 0.42 13.07
N ALA A 435 -11.93 -0.45 12.24
CA ALA A 435 -12.00 -1.87 12.55
C ALA A 435 -10.61 -2.46 12.84
N ILE A 436 -9.58 -2.05 12.06
CA ILE A 436 -8.22 -2.53 12.30
C ILE A 436 -7.63 -1.97 13.58
N SER A 437 -7.86 -0.69 13.92
CA SER A 437 -7.35 -0.12 15.16
C SER A 437 -7.96 -0.79 16.38
N ASN A 438 -9.26 -1.09 16.33
CA ASN A 438 -9.96 -1.82 17.40
C ASN A 438 -9.43 -3.25 17.55
N LYS A 439 -9.23 -3.95 16.43
CA LYS A 439 -8.65 -5.30 16.42
C LYS A 439 -7.23 -5.34 16.99
N LEU A 440 -6.44 -4.31 16.71
CA LEU A 440 -5.07 -4.20 17.20
C LEU A 440 -4.97 -3.60 18.61
N GLY A 441 -6.04 -3.02 19.16
CA GLY A 441 -6.04 -2.41 20.48
C GLY A 441 -5.29 -1.07 20.55
N LEU A 442 -5.36 -0.30 19.44
CA LEU A 442 -4.74 1.02 19.28
C LEU A 442 -5.70 2.12 19.71
#